data_e81fdd01497eb776a83d3598f2f299a1
#
_entry.id   e81fdd01497eb776a83d3598f2f299a1
#
_cell.length_a   1.000
_cell.length_b   1.000
_cell.length_c   1.000
_cell.angle_alpha   90.00
_cell.angle_beta   90.00
_cell.angle_gamma   90.00
#
_symmetry.space_group_name_H-M   'P 1'
#
loop_
_entity.id
_entity.type
_entity.pdbx_description
1 polymer ?
#
loop_
_entity_poly.entity_id
_entity_poly.type
_entity_poly.pdbx_seq_one_letter_code
_entity_poly.pdbx_strand_id
1 'polypeptide(L)'
;MRLSVLIAAVAVLFPAMDMQAQTASGKKVLVAYFSHSGNTREMARQIAEATNGDLFEIVPQSAYPAQYDAVTAQAKREIGRGYRPALKGRLPDIGAYDVVFVGSPCWWGTVAPPVATFLAAYDWSGKTVAPFMTHGGSRMGRSEDDIEKLCPGATLLGGLPVRGSAVKGS
;
A
#
# COMPACT_ATOMS: atom_id res chain seq x y z
N MET A 1 61.22 -45.43 24.45
CA MET A 1 60.47 -45.13 23.23
C MET A 1 59.12 -44.52 23.62
N ARG A 2 58.96 -43.22 23.49
CA ARG A 2 57.69 -42.52 23.76
C ARG A 2 57.20 -41.99 22.43
N LEU A 3 56.08 -42.55 22.01
CA LEU A 3 55.37 -42.17 20.76
C LEU A 3 54.46 -40.98 21.07
N SER A 4 54.82 -39.81 20.58
CA SER A 4 54.01 -38.63 20.69
C SER A 4 53.03 -38.58 19.50
N VAL A 5 51.75 -38.72 19.78
CA VAL A 5 50.68 -38.56 18.79
C VAL A 5 50.36 -37.09 18.71
N LEU A 6 50.69 -36.48 17.56
CA LEU A 6 50.23 -35.12 17.20
C LEU A 6 48.77 -35.18 16.73
N ILE A 7 47.89 -34.60 17.52
CA ILE A 7 46.51 -34.36 17.11
C ILE A 7 46.50 -33.03 16.35
N ALA A 8 46.35 -33.08 15.02
CA ALA A 8 46.12 -31.91 14.20
C ALA A 8 44.65 -31.49 14.33
N ALA A 9 44.40 -30.38 14.99
CA ALA A 9 43.10 -29.75 15.02
C ALA A 9 42.83 -29.08 13.66
N VAL A 10 41.93 -29.65 12.87
CA VAL A 10 41.40 -29.01 11.67
C VAL A 10 40.35 -27.98 12.11
N ALA A 11 40.73 -26.71 12.12
CA ALA A 11 39.80 -25.61 12.29
C ALA A 11 39.06 -25.44 10.96
N VAL A 12 37.80 -25.88 10.94
CA VAL A 12 36.85 -25.56 9.84
C VAL A 12 36.44 -24.11 10.00
N LEU A 13 37.06 -23.22 9.22
CA LEU A 13 36.58 -21.86 9.05
C LEU A 13 35.26 -21.91 8.26
N PHE A 14 34.14 -21.78 8.96
CA PHE A 14 32.92 -21.37 8.32
C PHE A 14 33.05 -19.88 7.97
N PRO A 15 32.93 -19.49 6.69
CA PRO A 15 32.75 -18.07 6.38
C PRO A 15 31.45 -17.63 7.02
N ALA A 16 31.51 -16.66 7.93
CA ALA A 16 30.35 -15.92 8.36
C ALA A 16 29.72 -15.34 7.10
N MET A 17 28.62 -15.92 6.68
CA MET A 17 27.73 -15.27 5.71
C MET A 17 27.20 -14.03 6.43
N ASP A 18 27.79 -12.89 6.14
CA ASP A 18 27.20 -11.59 6.35
C ASP A 18 25.87 -11.60 5.59
N MET A 19 24.80 -11.98 6.29
CA MET A 19 23.45 -11.68 5.89
C MET A 19 23.27 -10.17 6.11
N GLN A 20 23.96 -9.38 5.29
CA GLN A 20 23.58 -8.00 5.07
C GLN A 20 22.19 -8.08 4.46
N ALA A 21 21.17 -7.77 5.28
CA ALA A 21 19.89 -7.39 4.78
C ALA A 21 20.17 -6.33 3.71
N GLN A 22 20.02 -6.72 2.44
CA GLN A 22 20.01 -5.76 1.36
C GLN A 22 18.80 -4.84 1.63
N THR A 23 19.07 -3.77 2.35
CA THR A 23 18.21 -2.59 2.35
C THR A 23 18.01 -2.28 0.88
N ALA A 24 16.78 -2.46 0.40
CA ALA A 24 16.38 -2.16 -0.96
C ALA A 24 16.88 -0.75 -1.27
N SER A 25 17.92 -0.69 -2.08
CA SER A 25 18.70 0.48 -2.42
C SER A 25 17.78 1.64 -2.80
N GLY A 26 17.66 2.65 -1.93
CA GLY A 26 17.42 4.04 -2.35
C GLY A 26 16.09 4.40 -3.01
N LYS A 27 15.14 3.48 -3.17
CA LYS A 27 13.83 3.81 -3.76
C LYS A 27 13.01 4.64 -2.79
N LYS A 28 12.56 5.80 -3.27
CA LYS A 28 11.69 6.67 -2.49
C LYS A 28 10.25 6.17 -2.53
N VAL A 29 9.66 5.96 -1.36
CA VAL A 29 8.34 5.34 -1.19
C VAL A 29 7.33 6.37 -0.68
N LEU A 30 6.16 6.41 -1.30
CA LEU A 30 4.98 7.09 -0.82
C LEU A 30 3.91 6.07 -0.43
N VAL A 31 3.24 6.29 0.68
CA VAL A 31 2.05 5.53 1.09
C VAL A 31 0.86 6.48 1.08
N ALA A 32 0.14 6.51 -0.03
CA ALA A 32 -1.05 7.33 -0.21
C ALA A 32 -2.30 6.49 0.11
N TYR A 33 -3.22 7.00 0.93
CA TYR A 33 -4.39 6.25 1.35
C TYR A 33 -5.60 7.12 1.64
N PHE A 34 -6.78 6.56 1.45
CA PHE A 34 -8.03 7.05 2.00
C PHE A 34 -8.54 6.10 3.08
N SER A 35 -9.01 6.64 4.21
CA SER A 35 -9.56 5.83 5.29
C SER A 35 -10.86 6.43 5.81
N HIS A 36 -11.91 5.61 5.94
CA HIS A 36 -13.19 6.00 6.51
C HIS A 36 -13.32 5.56 7.99
N SER A 37 -13.02 4.29 8.28
CA SER A 37 -13.16 3.71 9.63
C SER A 37 -11.86 3.66 10.44
N GLY A 38 -10.74 4.09 9.87
CA GLY A 38 -9.42 4.04 10.48
C GLY A 38 -8.59 2.80 10.10
N ASN A 39 -9.19 1.72 9.58
CA ASN A 39 -8.45 0.50 9.25
C ASN A 39 -7.40 0.73 8.16
N THR A 40 -7.75 1.43 7.08
CA THR A 40 -6.79 1.72 6.00
C THR A 40 -5.66 2.63 6.48
N ARG A 41 -5.96 3.59 7.38
CA ARG A 41 -4.94 4.46 8.00
C ARG A 41 -3.93 3.65 8.80
N GLU A 42 -4.40 2.69 9.61
CA GLU A 42 -3.51 1.85 10.40
C GLU A 42 -2.62 0.98 9.52
N MET A 43 -3.16 0.37 8.47
CA MET A 43 -2.37 -0.36 7.49
C MET A 43 -1.33 0.53 6.80
N ALA A 44 -1.73 1.75 6.40
CA ALA A 44 -0.81 2.71 5.79
C ALA A 44 0.35 3.06 6.72
N ARG A 45 0.07 3.26 8.01
CA ARG A 45 1.09 3.53 9.03
C ARG A 45 2.10 2.37 9.13
N GLN A 46 1.61 1.13 9.22
CA GLN A 46 2.47 -0.07 9.28
C GLN A 46 3.34 -0.22 8.02
N ILE A 47 2.77 0.01 6.83
CA ILE A 47 3.53 -0.04 5.57
C ILE A 47 4.60 1.07 5.54
N ALA A 48 4.25 2.29 5.95
CA ALA A 48 5.20 3.40 5.97
C ALA A 48 6.36 3.14 6.95
N GLU A 49 6.09 2.59 8.13
CA GLU A 49 7.12 2.20 9.10
C GLU A 49 8.03 1.10 8.53
N ALA A 50 7.46 0.08 7.89
CA ALA A 50 8.22 -1.04 7.33
C ALA A 50 9.08 -0.64 6.12
N THR A 51 8.67 0.40 5.37
CA THR A 51 9.35 0.84 4.14
C THR A 51 10.14 2.13 4.31
N ASN A 52 10.08 2.76 5.49
CA ASN A 52 10.56 4.13 5.72
C ASN A 52 9.98 5.12 4.69
N GLY A 53 8.70 4.92 4.34
CA GLY A 53 7.99 5.71 3.33
C GLY A 53 7.27 6.92 3.92
N ASP A 54 7.05 7.91 3.06
CA ASP A 54 6.25 9.09 3.41
C ASP A 54 4.75 8.74 3.40
N LEU A 55 3.99 9.25 4.38
CA LEU A 55 2.53 9.08 4.45
C LEU A 55 1.81 10.24 3.80
N PHE A 56 0.76 9.94 3.04
CA PHE A 56 -0.17 10.94 2.50
C PHE A 56 -1.61 10.47 2.65
N GLU A 57 -2.40 11.17 3.46
CA GLU A 57 -3.83 10.91 3.58
C GLU A 57 -4.62 11.62 2.48
N ILE A 58 -5.34 10.86 1.67
CA ILE A 58 -6.24 11.37 0.65
C ILE A 58 -7.54 11.80 1.33
N VAL A 59 -7.80 13.09 1.39
CA VAL A 59 -8.96 13.65 2.10
C VAL A 59 -9.93 14.27 1.10
N PRO A 60 -11.17 13.78 0.97
CA PRO A 60 -12.18 14.42 0.12
C PRO A 60 -12.60 15.77 0.71
N GLN A 61 -12.93 16.72 -0.17
CA GLN A 61 -13.38 18.05 0.24
C GLN A 61 -14.66 18.01 1.06
N SER A 62 -15.57 17.12 0.71
CA SER A 62 -16.78 16.83 1.48
C SER A 62 -16.62 15.47 2.17
N ALA A 63 -16.76 15.44 3.48
CA ALA A 63 -16.65 14.20 4.26
C ALA A 63 -17.80 13.24 3.91
N TYR A 64 -17.50 11.95 3.89
CA TYR A 64 -18.52 10.91 3.79
C TYR A 64 -19.29 10.79 5.11
N PRO A 65 -20.60 10.41 5.05
CA PRO A 65 -21.37 10.13 6.24
C PRO A 65 -20.69 9.09 7.15
N ALA A 66 -20.81 9.28 8.47
CA ALA A 66 -20.29 8.30 9.43
C ALA A 66 -21.15 7.02 9.48
N GLN A 67 -22.45 7.14 9.21
CA GLN A 67 -23.39 6.02 9.28
C GLN A 67 -23.17 5.05 8.09
N TYR A 68 -23.12 3.76 8.40
CA TYR A 68 -22.82 2.71 7.43
C TYR A 68 -23.74 2.71 6.21
N ASP A 69 -25.07 2.75 6.43
CA ASP A 69 -26.03 2.71 5.32
C ASP A 69 -25.92 3.95 4.42
N ALA A 70 -25.70 5.10 5.02
CA ALA A 70 -25.58 6.35 4.28
C ALA A 70 -24.29 6.38 3.43
N VAL A 71 -23.13 5.97 3.99
CA VAL A 71 -21.87 5.93 3.23
C VAL A 71 -21.90 4.88 2.14
N THR A 72 -22.48 3.71 2.39
CA THR A 72 -22.58 2.65 1.38
C THR A 72 -23.49 3.04 0.22
N ALA A 73 -24.62 3.69 0.50
CA ALA A 73 -25.53 4.19 -0.52
C ALA A 73 -24.90 5.32 -1.35
N GLN A 74 -24.17 6.25 -0.71
CA GLN A 74 -23.46 7.31 -1.42
C GLN A 74 -22.36 6.73 -2.31
N ALA A 75 -21.50 5.87 -1.76
CA ALA A 75 -20.43 5.23 -2.50
C ALA A 75 -20.95 4.45 -3.73
N LYS A 76 -22.07 3.73 -3.59
CA LYS A 76 -22.68 3.01 -4.70
C LYS A 76 -23.06 3.94 -5.85
N ARG A 77 -23.70 5.07 -5.53
CA ARG A 77 -24.09 6.07 -6.55
C ARG A 77 -22.88 6.70 -7.22
N GLU A 78 -21.86 7.05 -6.44
CA GLU A 78 -20.65 7.69 -6.94
C GLU A 78 -19.85 6.77 -7.85
N ILE A 79 -19.62 5.53 -7.41
CA ILE A 79 -18.91 4.51 -8.19
C ILE A 79 -19.66 4.21 -9.48
N GLY A 80 -21.00 4.05 -9.42
CA GLY A 80 -21.84 3.77 -10.59
C GLY A 80 -21.84 4.89 -11.64
N ARG A 81 -21.53 6.12 -11.23
CA ARG A 81 -21.45 7.30 -12.13
C ARG A 81 -19.99 7.66 -12.50
N GLY A 82 -19.00 6.94 -12.00
CA GLY A 82 -17.61 7.31 -12.15
C GLY A 82 -17.26 8.66 -11.52
N TYR A 83 -18.00 9.06 -10.46
CA TYR A 83 -17.82 10.35 -9.80
C TYR A 83 -16.48 10.37 -9.06
N ARG A 84 -15.76 11.48 -9.21
CA ARG A 84 -14.47 11.73 -8.58
C ARG A 84 -14.57 12.97 -7.71
N PRO A 85 -14.70 12.83 -6.38
CA PRO A 85 -14.80 13.96 -5.48
C PRO A 85 -13.53 14.80 -5.49
N ALA A 86 -13.69 16.12 -5.37
CA ALA A 86 -12.55 17.01 -5.16
C ALA A 86 -11.83 16.67 -3.85
N LEU A 87 -10.50 16.79 -3.85
CA LEU A 87 -9.66 16.50 -2.69
C LEU A 87 -9.24 17.79 -1.98
N LYS A 88 -8.98 17.69 -0.67
CA LYS A 88 -8.44 18.78 0.15
C LYS A 88 -6.92 18.86 0.04
N GLY A 89 -6.40 20.07 0.16
CA GLY A 89 -4.98 20.31 0.29
C GLY A 89 -4.20 20.19 -1.02
N ARG A 90 -2.89 20.29 -0.89
CA ARG A 90 -1.96 20.12 -2.01
C ARG A 90 -1.60 18.65 -2.14
N LEU A 91 -1.78 18.12 -3.34
CA LEU A 91 -1.35 16.76 -3.65
C LEU A 91 0.20 16.68 -3.68
N PRO A 92 0.79 15.53 -3.27
CA PRO A 92 2.23 15.33 -3.29
C PRO A 92 2.78 15.37 -4.72
N ASP A 93 4.05 15.74 -4.85
CA ASP A 93 4.77 15.58 -6.11
C ASP A 93 5.14 14.11 -6.29
N ILE A 94 4.36 13.40 -7.11
CA ILE A 94 4.56 11.99 -7.39
C ILE A 94 5.90 11.73 -8.10
N GLY A 95 6.45 12.72 -8.80
CA GLY A 95 7.74 12.64 -9.48
C GLY A 95 8.89 12.28 -8.54
N ALA A 96 8.77 12.68 -7.27
CA ALA A 96 9.77 12.42 -6.25
C ALA A 96 9.83 10.96 -5.76
N TYR A 97 8.89 10.09 -6.17
CA TYR A 97 8.75 8.72 -5.66
C TYR A 97 8.91 7.68 -6.77
N ASP A 98 9.51 6.55 -6.43
CA ASP A 98 9.69 5.39 -7.31
C ASP A 98 8.55 4.38 -7.13
N VAL A 99 8.12 4.20 -5.87
CA VAL A 99 7.08 3.26 -5.47
C VAL A 99 5.99 4.00 -4.72
N VAL A 100 4.75 3.79 -5.12
CA VAL A 100 3.59 4.35 -4.44
C VAL A 100 2.67 3.22 -3.98
N PHE A 101 2.57 3.05 -2.66
CA PHE A 101 1.51 2.25 -2.09
C PHE A 101 0.21 3.03 -2.12
N VAL A 102 -0.86 2.38 -2.55
CA VAL A 102 -2.19 3.00 -2.67
C VAL A 102 -3.19 2.23 -1.84
N GLY A 103 -3.66 2.87 -0.77
CA GLY A 103 -4.57 2.29 0.20
C GLY A 103 -6.01 2.76 0.06
N SER A 104 -6.96 1.83 0.10
CA SER A 104 -8.38 2.13 0.03
C SER A 104 -9.21 1.13 0.85
N PRO A 105 -10.31 1.54 1.46
CA PRO A 105 -11.36 0.58 1.78
C PRO A 105 -11.95 0.04 0.46
N CYS A 106 -12.24 -1.26 0.42
CA CYS A 106 -12.90 -1.88 -0.73
C CYS A 106 -14.39 -1.59 -0.68
N TRP A 107 -14.84 -0.60 -1.43
CA TRP A 107 -16.23 -0.22 -1.52
C TRP A 107 -16.86 -0.75 -2.81
N TRP A 108 -17.90 -1.55 -2.66
CA TRP A 108 -18.59 -2.17 -3.81
C TRP A 108 -17.65 -2.91 -4.77
N GLY A 109 -16.61 -3.53 -4.22
CA GLY A 109 -15.64 -4.32 -4.96
C GLY A 109 -14.58 -3.51 -5.71
N THR A 110 -14.41 -2.23 -5.40
CA THR A 110 -13.39 -1.37 -6.02
C THR A 110 -12.83 -0.35 -5.03
N VAL A 111 -11.91 0.49 -5.49
CA VAL A 111 -11.37 1.60 -4.71
C VAL A 111 -12.43 2.65 -4.40
N ALA A 112 -12.32 3.29 -3.25
CA ALA A 112 -13.19 4.42 -2.89
C ALA A 112 -12.99 5.59 -3.86
N PRO A 113 -14.05 6.37 -4.20
CA PRO A 113 -13.96 7.47 -5.16
C PRO A 113 -12.86 8.49 -4.91
N PRO A 114 -12.49 8.89 -3.66
CA PRO A 114 -11.35 9.76 -3.42
C PRO A 114 -10.02 9.19 -3.93
N VAL A 115 -9.83 7.87 -3.83
CA VAL A 115 -8.64 7.20 -4.35
C VAL A 115 -8.61 7.23 -5.87
N ALA A 116 -9.76 7.01 -6.52
CA ALA A 116 -9.88 7.15 -7.97
C ALA A 116 -9.56 8.57 -8.45
N THR A 117 -9.96 9.60 -7.68
CA THR A 117 -9.57 11.00 -7.95
C THR A 117 -8.06 11.18 -7.87
N PHE A 118 -7.44 10.69 -6.81
CA PHE A 118 -5.99 10.77 -6.60
C PHE A 118 -5.23 10.08 -7.74
N LEU A 119 -5.60 8.87 -8.10
CA LEU A 119 -4.95 8.11 -9.16
C LEU A 119 -5.07 8.81 -10.53
N ALA A 120 -6.23 9.39 -10.83
CA ALA A 120 -6.46 10.10 -12.08
C ALA A 120 -5.74 11.46 -12.19
N ALA A 121 -5.12 11.94 -11.11
CA ALA A 121 -4.47 13.26 -11.07
C ALA A 121 -3.04 13.27 -11.62
N TYR A 122 -2.46 12.09 -11.92
CA TYR A 122 -1.05 11.97 -12.24
C TYR A 122 -0.76 11.16 -13.51
N ASP A 123 0.41 11.41 -14.08
CA ASP A 123 1.06 10.49 -15.00
C ASP A 123 1.86 9.44 -14.20
N TRP A 124 1.50 8.19 -14.35
CA TRP A 124 2.08 7.06 -13.65
C TRP A 124 3.20 6.34 -14.43
N SER A 125 3.57 6.85 -15.59
CA SER A 125 4.59 6.26 -16.43
C SER A 125 5.91 6.04 -15.67
N GLY A 126 6.39 4.81 -15.69
CA GLY A 126 7.63 4.41 -15.01
C GLY A 126 7.55 4.29 -13.49
N LYS A 127 6.37 4.49 -12.88
CA LYS A 127 6.15 4.29 -11.45
C LYS A 127 5.74 2.85 -11.14
N THR A 128 6.08 2.40 -9.94
CA THR A 128 5.55 1.14 -9.39
C THR A 128 4.39 1.47 -8.44
N VAL A 129 3.25 0.86 -8.67
CA VAL A 129 2.05 1.01 -7.82
C VAL A 129 1.77 -0.29 -7.08
N ALA A 130 1.67 -0.22 -5.75
CA ALA A 130 1.41 -1.35 -4.87
C ALA A 130 0.07 -1.14 -4.13
N PRO A 131 -1.05 -1.72 -4.58
CA PRO A 131 -2.33 -1.54 -3.93
C PRO A 131 -2.47 -2.34 -2.64
N PHE A 132 -3.14 -1.76 -1.63
CA PHE A 132 -3.61 -2.48 -0.47
C PHE A 132 -5.05 -2.07 -0.14
N MET A 133 -5.87 -3.07 0.22
CA MET A 133 -7.30 -2.86 0.43
C MET A 133 -7.72 -3.38 1.79
N THR A 134 -8.44 -2.57 2.55
CA THR A 134 -9.15 -3.06 3.74
C THR A 134 -10.58 -3.40 3.37
N HIS A 135 -11.06 -4.56 3.83
CA HIS A 135 -12.35 -5.09 3.40
C HIS A 135 -13.10 -5.84 4.49
N GLY A 136 -14.43 -5.99 4.34
CA GLY A 136 -15.27 -6.84 5.19
C GLY A 136 -15.39 -8.31 4.72
N GLY A 137 -15.01 -8.58 3.47
CA GLY A 137 -15.14 -9.91 2.85
C GLY A 137 -14.83 -9.93 1.35
N SER A 138 -14.90 -8.76 0.69
CA SER A 138 -14.73 -8.61 -0.77
C SER A 138 -13.30 -8.78 -1.28
N ARG A 139 -12.30 -8.84 -0.40
CA ARG A 139 -10.86 -8.85 -0.77
C ARG A 139 -10.52 -7.67 -1.68
N MET A 140 -9.84 -7.90 -2.81
CA MET A 140 -9.52 -6.86 -3.81
C MET A 140 -10.72 -6.50 -4.71
N GLY A 141 -11.68 -7.42 -4.87
CA GLY A 141 -12.74 -7.25 -5.87
C GLY A 141 -12.13 -7.05 -7.27
N ARG A 142 -12.54 -5.98 -7.96
CA ARG A 142 -11.97 -5.54 -9.25
C ARG A 142 -11.00 -4.36 -9.10
N SER A 143 -10.50 -4.11 -7.88
CA SER A 143 -9.69 -2.91 -7.59
C SER A 143 -8.40 -2.88 -8.40
N GLU A 144 -7.76 -4.03 -8.65
CA GLU A 144 -6.54 -4.11 -9.45
C GLU A 144 -6.79 -3.68 -10.89
N ASP A 145 -7.85 -4.19 -11.53
CA ASP A 145 -8.25 -3.82 -12.90
C ASP A 145 -8.58 -2.32 -13.00
N ASP A 146 -9.27 -1.78 -12.00
CA ASP A 146 -9.65 -0.37 -11.99
C ASP A 146 -8.44 0.55 -11.73
N ILE A 147 -7.49 0.14 -10.88
CA ILE A 147 -6.23 0.86 -10.66
C ILE A 147 -5.37 0.82 -11.93
N GLU A 148 -5.27 -0.33 -12.60
CA GLU A 148 -4.52 -0.46 -13.85
C GLU A 148 -5.02 0.53 -14.91
N LYS A 149 -6.33 0.65 -15.07
CA LYS A 149 -6.94 1.63 -15.97
C LYS A 149 -6.68 3.08 -15.59
N LEU A 150 -6.58 3.37 -14.29
CA LEU A 150 -6.32 4.71 -13.77
C LEU A 150 -4.83 5.09 -13.77
N CYS A 151 -3.94 4.10 -13.88
CA CYS A 151 -2.50 4.28 -13.83
C CYS A 151 -1.81 3.73 -15.09
N PRO A 152 -2.16 4.23 -16.30
CA PRO A 152 -1.54 3.74 -17.52
C PRO A 152 -0.03 3.97 -17.48
N GLY A 153 0.75 2.97 -17.89
CA GLY A 153 2.22 3.02 -17.91
C GLY A 153 2.90 2.73 -16.56
N ALA A 154 2.14 2.50 -15.51
CA ALA A 154 2.68 2.02 -14.23
C ALA A 154 2.99 0.52 -14.26
N THR A 155 3.94 0.10 -13.44
CA THR A 155 4.09 -1.31 -13.04
C THR A 155 3.20 -1.57 -11.85
N LEU A 156 2.11 -2.31 -12.04
CA LEU A 156 1.20 -2.68 -10.94
C LEU A 156 1.70 -3.96 -10.26
N LEU A 157 1.90 -3.90 -8.94
CA LEU A 157 2.19 -5.07 -8.11
C LEU A 157 0.88 -5.75 -7.67
N GLY A 158 0.95 -7.04 -7.34
CA GLY A 158 -0.18 -7.76 -6.77
C GLY A 158 -0.70 -7.08 -5.50
N GLY A 159 -2.01 -6.91 -5.41
CA GLY A 159 -2.65 -6.19 -4.32
C GLY A 159 -2.69 -6.98 -3.01
N LEU A 160 -2.59 -6.28 -1.89
CA LEU A 160 -2.68 -6.83 -0.54
C LEU A 160 -4.08 -6.62 0.05
N PRO A 161 -4.96 -7.65 0.08
CA PRO A 161 -6.24 -7.56 0.77
C PRO A 161 -6.08 -7.88 2.26
N VAL A 162 -6.55 -6.98 3.13
CA VAL A 162 -6.55 -7.17 4.58
C VAL A 162 -7.96 -7.02 5.13
N ARG A 163 -8.43 -8.03 5.86
CA ARG A 163 -9.73 -7.93 6.53
C ARG A 163 -9.67 -6.87 7.62
N GLY A 164 -10.62 -5.93 7.64
CA GLY A 164 -10.63 -4.82 8.59
C GLY A 164 -10.57 -5.24 10.06
N SER A 165 -11.15 -6.41 10.41
CA SER A 165 -11.05 -6.97 11.76
C SER A 165 -9.65 -7.49 12.13
N ALA A 166 -8.79 -7.74 11.16
CA ALA A 166 -7.42 -8.20 11.40
C ALA A 166 -6.41 -7.05 11.57
N VAL A 167 -6.80 -5.83 11.17
CA VAL A 167 -5.88 -4.68 11.21
C VAL A 167 -5.53 -4.23 12.63
N LYS A 168 -6.44 -4.43 13.59
CA LYS A 168 -6.30 -3.97 14.99
C LYS A 168 -5.69 -5.01 15.93
N GLY A 169 -5.17 -6.08 15.42
CA GLY A 169 -4.65 -7.21 16.21
C GLY A 169 -3.12 -7.32 16.25
N SER A 170 -2.42 -6.30 15.79
CA SER A 170 -0.95 -6.28 15.75
C SER A 170 -0.37 -5.20 16.65
#